data_d446e30892ccaaa971033aaf13369ef3
#
_entry.id   d446e30892ccaaa971033aaf13369ef3
#
_cell.length_a   1.000
_cell.length_b   1.000
_cell.length_c   1.000
_cell.angle_alpha   90.00
_cell.angle_beta   90.00
_cell.angle_gamma   90.00
#
_symmetry.space_group_name_H-M   'P 1'
#
loop_
_entity.id
_entity.type
_entity.pdbx_description
1 polymer ?
#
loop_
_entity_poly.entity_id
_entity_poly.type
_entity_poly.pdbx_seq_one_letter_code
_entity_poly.pdbx_strand_id
1 'polypeptide(L)'
;MKKILYFLLALLPLVGFTACDDNIAETDNDEFSHDWVNRNAKFFDERMADAKKAIADAQNTYGQDWENHCDWRIYRSFAKMPGGVTADSICVKITERGTGSGYPLYTDSVRVNYIGRLIPTENYPDGRV
;
A
#
# COMPACT_ATOMS: atom_id res chain seq x y z
N MET A 1 -40.89 -13.37 48.11
CA MET A 1 -40.85 -12.62 46.84
C MET A 1 -39.54 -11.88 46.60
N LYS A 2 -38.97 -11.15 47.56
CA LYS A 2 -37.68 -10.43 47.38
C LYS A 2 -36.47 -11.36 47.05
N LYS A 3 -36.41 -12.58 47.59
CA LYS A 3 -35.29 -13.50 47.33
C LYS A 3 -35.28 -14.06 45.91
N ILE A 4 -36.44 -14.18 45.28
CA ILE A 4 -36.56 -14.65 43.88
C ILE A 4 -36.09 -13.54 42.91
N LEU A 5 -36.37 -12.28 43.27
CA LEU A 5 -35.93 -11.13 42.46
C LEU A 5 -34.38 -11.00 42.41
N TYR A 6 -33.71 -11.28 43.53
CA TYR A 6 -32.23 -11.27 43.56
C TYR A 6 -31.62 -12.41 42.78
N PHE A 7 -32.29 -13.59 42.76
CA PHE A 7 -31.86 -14.74 41.97
C PHE A 7 -32.00 -14.46 40.46
N LEU A 8 -33.08 -13.79 40.04
CA LEU A 8 -33.30 -13.34 38.67
C LEU A 8 -32.31 -12.26 38.23
N LEU A 9 -31.98 -11.34 39.13
CA LEU A 9 -31.00 -10.28 38.84
C LEU A 9 -29.56 -10.80 38.75
N ALA A 10 -29.23 -11.86 39.48
CA ALA A 10 -27.91 -12.53 39.44
C ALA A 10 -27.71 -13.41 38.18
N LEU A 11 -28.81 -13.83 37.53
CA LEU A 11 -28.75 -14.62 36.28
C LEU A 11 -28.61 -13.78 35.03
N LEU A 12 -28.92 -12.45 35.10
CA LEU A 12 -28.84 -11.55 33.95
C LEU A 12 -27.44 -11.40 33.35
N PRO A 13 -26.33 -11.38 34.10
CA PRO A 13 -25.00 -11.23 33.50
C PRO A 13 -24.46 -12.50 32.82
N LEU A 14 -25.11 -13.67 33.03
CA LEU A 14 -24.63 -14.91 32.42
C LEU A 14 -25.07 -15.11 30.96
N VAL A 15 -26.02 -14.31 30.46
CA VAL A 15 -26.55 -14.43 29.09
C VAL A 15 -25.92 -13.40 28.14
N GLY A 16 -25.12 -12.49 28.66
CA GLY A 16 -24.59 -11.33 27.90
C GLY A 16 -23.21 -11.51 27.28
N PHE A 17 -22.53 -12.63 27.41
CA PHE A 17 -21.16 -12.80 26.95
C PHE A 17 -20.97 -13.76 25.77
N THR A 18 -22.03 -14.08 25.04
CA THR A 18 -21.90 -14.88 23.81
C THR A 18 -22.14 -14.06 22.55
N ALA A 19 -21.81 -12.78 22.58
CA ALA A 19 -21.88 -11.95 21.40
C ALA A 19 -20.48 -11.48 21.03
N CYS A 20 -19.73 -12.30 20.42
CA CYS A 20 -18.67 -12.09 19.44
C CYS A 20 -18.00 -13.45 19.21
N ASP A 21 -18.77 -14.40 18.70
CA ASP A 21 -18.18 -15.45 17.90
C ASP A 21 -18.16 -14.89 16.47
N ASP A 22 -17.19 -14.00 16.22
CA ASP A 22 -16.76 -13.71 14.89
C ASP A 22 -16.09 -14.99 14.35
N ASN A 23 -16.94 -15.97 14.03
CA ASN A 23 -16.66 -16.99 13.03
C ASN A 23 -16.63 -16.28 11.67
N ILE A 24 -15.78 -15.26 11.53
CA ILE A 24 -15.07 -15.05 10.29
C ILE A 24 -14.31 -16.37 10.16
N ALA A 25 -14.80 -17.27 9.33
CA ALA A 25 -13.95 -18.31 8.80
C ALA A 25 -12.69 -17.56 8.37
N GLU A 26 -11.62 -17.64 9.16
CA GLU A 26 -10.29 -17.35 8.68
C GLU A 26 -10.17 -18.28 7.49
N THR A 27 -10.54 -17.78 6.33
CA THR A 27 -9.97 -18.29 5.10
C THR A 27 -8.51 -18.05 5.33
N ASP A 28 -7.84 -19.11 5.75
CA ASP A 28 -6.39 -19.15 5.92
C ASP A 28 -5.84 -18.78 4.55
N ASN A 29 -5.68 -17.48 4.34
CA ASN A 29 -5.21 -16.93 3.08
C ASN A 29 -3.69 -17.02 3.15
N ASP A 30 -3.23 -18.28 3.12
CA ASP A 30 -1.85 -18.71 3.26
C ASP A 30 -0.90 -17.94 2.34
N GLU A 31 -1.42 -17.43 1.22
CA GLU A 31 -0.68 -16.57 0.31
C GLU A 31 -0.21 -15.25 0.93
N PHE A 32 -0.93 -14.72 1.90
CA PHE A 32 -0.59 -13.46 2.55
C PHE A 32 0.10 -13.65 3.90
N SER A 33 0.01 -14.83 4.51
CA SER A 33 0.62 -15.16 5.79
C SER A 33 2.08 -15.59 5.66
N HIS A 34 2.44 -16.27 4.56
CA HIS A 34 3.78 -16.81 4.36
C HIS A 34 4.73 -15.81 3.69
N ASP A 35 5.75 -15.43 4.47
CA ASP A 35 6.90 -14.63 3.99
C ASP A 35 6.54 -13.31 3.28
N TRP A 36 5.35 -12.75 3.61
CA TRP A 36 4.82 -11.56 2.97
C TRP A 36 5.78 -10.37 3.03
N VAL A 37 6.46 -10.17 4.15
CA VAL A 37 7.42 -9.07 4.34
C VAL A 37 8.58 -9.18 3.37
N ASN A 38 9.19 -10.36 3.24
CA ASN A 38 10.33 -10.55 2.34
C ASN A 38 9.90 -10.51 0.87
N ARG A 39 8.72 -11.02 0.55
CA ARG A 39 8.15 -10.95 -0.80
C ARG A 39 7.90 -9.50 -1.23
N ASN A 40 7.34 -8.68 -0.34
CA ASN A 40 7.16 -7.24 -0.59
C ASN A 40 8.50 -6.52 -0.73
N ALA A 41 9.45 -6.79 0.15
CA ALA A 41 10.78 -6.20 0.08
C ALA A 41 11.47 -6.53 -1.24
N LYS A 42 11.46 -7.81 -1.64
CA LYS A 42 12.02 -8.26 -2.91
C LYS A 42 11.37 -7.59 -4.10
N PHE A 43 10.03 -7.53 -4.14
CA PHE A 43 9.29 -6.87 -5.22
C PHE A 43 9.64 -5.38 -5.31
N PHE A 44 9.73 -4.70 -4.18
CA PHE A 44 10.12 -3.29 -4.13
C PHE A 44 11.56 -3.08 -4.61
N ASP A 45 12.49 -3.91 -4.16
CA ASP A 45 13.90 -3.81 -4.54
C ASP A 45 14.11 -4.05 -6.04
N GLU A 46 13.41 -5.02 -6.61
CA GLU A 46 13.42 -5.27 -8.06
C GLU A 46 12.90 -4.05 -8.84
N ARG A 47 11.76 -3.47 -8.44
CA ARG A 47 11.21 -2.26 -9.08
C ARG A 47 12.13 -1.05 -8.93
N MET A 48 12.76 -0.92 -7.78
CA MET A 48 13.72 0.15 -7.53
C MET A 48 14.99 -0.01 -8.39
N ALA A 49 15.45 -1.24 -8.58
CA ALA A 49 16.59 -1.53 -9.45
C ALA A 49 16.26 -1.20 -10.92
N ASP A 50 15.09 -1.63 -11.41
CA ASP A 50 14.59 -1.30 -12.75
C ASP A 50 14.53 0.23 -12.99
N ALA A 51 13.96 0.94 -12.02
CA ALA A 51 13.83 2.40 -12.09
C ALA A 51 15.20 3.09 -12.11
N LYS A 52 16.11 2.70 -11.22
CA LYS A 52 17.48 3.26 -11.17
C LYS A 52 18.22 3.04 -12.47
N LYS A 53 18.12 1.83 -13.03
CA LYS A 53 18.76 1.50 -14.31
C LYS A 53 18.19 2.36 -15.44
N ALA A 54 16.86 2.41 -15.59
CA ALA A 54 16.21 3.18 -16.65
C ALA A 54 16.54 4.69 -16.55
N ILE A 55 16.57 5.25 -15.33
CA ILE A 55 16.93 6.64 -15.09
C ILE A 55 18.39 6.89 -15.48
N ALA A 56 19.32 6.02 -15.06
CA ALA A 56 20.74 6.14 -15.39
C ALA A 56 20.98 6.08 -16.91
N ASP A 57 20.35 5.13 -17.60
CA ASP A 57 20.43 4.97 -19.05
C ASP A 57 19.92 6.22 -19.79
N ALA A 58 18.80 6.77 -19.32
CA ALA A 58 18.22 8.00 -19.88
C ALA A 58 19.12 9.22 -19.61
N GLN A 59 19.66 9.37 -18.41
CA GLN A 59 20.58 10.45 -18.08
C GLN A 59 21.86 10.39 -18.91
N ASN A 60 22.40 9.21 -19.15
CA ASN A 60 23.57 9.02 -20.00
C ASN A 60 23.29 9.37 -21.46
N THR A 61 22.08 9.10 -21.95
CA THR A 61 21.70 9.30 -23.35
C THR A 61 21.24 10.73 -23.65
N TYR A 62 20.44 11.31 -22.76
CA TYR A 62 19.75 12.58 -23.00
C TYR A 62 20.20 13.71 -22.05
N GLY A 63 21.13 13.44 -21.15
CA GLY A 63 21.66 14.44 -20.22
C GLY A 63 20.57 15.09 -19.37
N GLN A 64 20.45 16.40 -19.40
CA GLN A 64 19.47 17.14 -18.60
C GLN A 64 18.01 16.95 -19.06
N ASP A 65 17.80 16.50 -20.30
CA ASP A 65 16.45 16.27 -20.85
C ASP A 65 15.90 14.85 -20.55
N TRP A 66 16.61 14.08 -19.75
CA TRP A 66 16.29 12.67 -19.45
C TRP A 66 14.84 12.47 -18.96
N GLU A 67 14.27 13.43 -18.26
CA GLU A 67 12.91 13.33 -17.74
C GLU A 67 11.84 13.21 -18.83
N ASN A 68 12.08 13.79 -20.00
CA ASN A 68 11.18 13.69 -21.13
C ASN A 68 11.28 12.33 -21.83
N HIS A 69 12.36 11.59 -21.62
CA HIS A 69 12.69 10.33 -22.28
C HIS A 69 12.66 9.11 -21.34
N CYS A 70 12.35 9.30 -20.06
CA CYS A 70 12.25 8.21 -19.08
C CYS A 70 10.90 8.27 -18.38
N ASP A 71 10.25 7.11 -18.26
CA ASP A 71 8.96 7.00 -17.57
C ASP A 71 9.09 6.71 -16.08
N TRP A 72 10.31 6.43 -15.61
CA TRP A 72 10.56 6.16 -14.21
C TRP A 72 10.94 7.40 -13.43
N ARG A 73 10.45 7.47 -12.18
CA ARG A 73 10.81 8.48 -11.18
C ARG A 73 11.00 7.83 -9.83
N ILE A 74 11.91 8.38 -9.04
CA ILE A 74 12.13 7.99 -7.66
C ILE A 74 12.03 9.25 -6.81
N TYR A 75 11.06 9.26 -5.90
CA TYR A 75 10.84 10.37 -4.98
C TYR A 75 11.14 9.93 -3.56
N ARG A 76 11.66 10.82 -2.75
CA ARG A 76 11.76 10.60 -1.30
C ARG A 76 10.41 10.80 -0.64
N SER A 77 10.10 9.97 0.34
CA SER A 77 8.92 10.18 1.18
C SER A 77 9.06 11.46 1.99
N PHE A 78 8.05 12.30 1.96
CA PHE A 78 8.00 13.52 2.78
C PHE A 78 7.91 13.23 4.29
N ALA A 79 7.49 12.04 4.67
CA ALA A 79 7.38 11.62 6.07
C ALA A 79 8.73 11.36 6.74
N LYS A 80 9.82 11.32 5.97
CA LYS A 80 11.15 10.98 6.47
C LYS A 80 12.13 12.13 6.36
N MET A 81 12.96 12.26 7.41
CA MET A 81 14.02 13.25 7.47
C MET A 81 15.12 12.99 6.42
N PRO A 82 15.92 14.01 6.05
CA PRO A 82 17.10 13.80 5.21
C PRO A 82 18.02 12.72 5.79
N GLY A 83 18.46 11.79 4.95
CA GLY A 83 19.30 10.66 5.38
C GLY A 83 18.57 9.33 5.50
N GLY A 84 17.25 9.27 5.22
CA GLY A 84 16.47 8.02 5.20
C GLY A 84 17.03 6.97 4.24
N VAL A 85 16.70 5.72 4.51
CA VAL A 85 17.09 4.55 3.69
C VAL A 85 16.28 4.46 2.40
N THR A 86 16.65 3.54 1.50
CA THR A 86 15.95 3.32 0.22
C THR A 86 14.46 3.02 0.41
N ALA A 87 14.08 2.31 1.48
CA ALA A 87 12.69 2.03 1.83
C ALA A 87 11.82 3.28 2.08
N ASP A 88 12.44 4.44 2.32
CA ASP A 88 11.75 5.72 2.48
C ASP A 88 11.45 6.40 1.13
N SER A 89 11.61 5.70 0.04
CA SER A 89 11.44 6.21 -1.32
C SER A 89 10.14 5.69 -1.94
N ILE A 90 9.63 6.47 -2.88
CA ILE A 90 8.47 6.11 -3.71
C ILE A 90 8.98 5.91 -5.13
N CYS A 91 8.74 4.72 -5.68
CA CYS A 91 9.07 4.38 -7.06
C CYS A 91 7.81 4.57 -7.92
N VAL A 92 7.90 5.40 -8.95
CA VAL A 92 6.78 5.74 -9.84
C VAL A 92 7.12 5.37 -11.27
N LYS A 93 6.20 4.69 -11.95
CA LYS A 93 6.25 4.49 -13.40
C LYS A 93 5.09 5.25 -14.04
N ILE A 94 5.41 6.20 -14.91
CA ILE A 94 4.44 6.98 -15.68
C ILE A 94 3.95 6.09 -16.81
N THR A 95 2.67 5.77 -16.84
CA THR A 95 2.07 4.95 -17.91
C THR A 95 1.52 5.80 -19.05
N GLU A 96 1.14 7.04 -18.73
CA GLU A 96 0.62 8.00 -19.71
C GLU A 96 0.97 9.41 -19.25
N ARG A 97 1.40 10.23 -20.17
CA ARG A 97 1.71 11.64 -19.90
C ARG A 97 0.52 12.51 -20.25
N GLY A 98 0.19 13.43 -19.36
CA GLY A 98 -0.84 14.43 -19.63
C GLY A 98 -0.40 15.39 -20.74
N THR A 99 -1.40 15.93 -21.46
CA THR A 99 -1.19 16.93 -22.53
C THR A 99 -1.39 18.36 -22.04
N GLY A 100 -1.73 18.55 -20.77
CA GLY A 100 -1.91 19.86 -20.15
C GLY A 100 -0.59 20.58 -19.94
N SER A 101 -0.66 21.89 -19.72
CA SER A 101 0.48 22.74 -19.38
C SER A 101 0.36 23.22 -17.93
N GLY A 102 1.50 23.27 -17.24
CA GLY A 102 1.59 23.75 -15.86
C GLY A 102 1.38 22.64 -14.82
N TYR A 103 1.51 23.05 -13.57
CA TYR A 103 1.39 22.19 -12.39
C TYR A 103 0.41 22.81 -11.41
N PRO A 104 -0.36 22.02 -10.65
CA PRO A 104 -1.18 22.57 -9.57
C PRO A 104 -0.29 23.25 -8.54
N LEU A 105 -0.73 24.39 -8.04
CA LEU A 105 -0.06 25.08 -6.95
C LEU A 105 -0.30 24.36 -5.63
N TYR A 106 0.53 24.61 -4.63
CA TYR A 106 0.39 24.02 -3.30
C TYR A 106 -1.00 24.28 -2.66
N THR A 107 -1.65 25.39 -3.02
CA THR A 107 -2.97 25.80 -2.54
C THR A 107 -4.12 25.24 -3.36
N ASP A 108 -3.84 24.56 -4.46
CA ASP A 108 -4.88 24.05 -5.34
C ASP A 108 -5.46 22.73 -4.81
N SER A 109 -6.75 22.54 -5.06
CA SER A 109 -7.42 21.27 -4.83
C SER A 109 -7.37 20.44 -6.10
N VAL A 110 -6.92 19.20 -6.00
CA VAL A 110 -6.85 18.26 -7.12
C VAL A 110 -7.76 17.05 -6.87
N ARG A 111 -8.36 16.52 -7.94
CA ARG A 111 -9.09 15.24 -7.87
C ARG A 111 -8.18 14.13 -8.37
N VAL A 112 -7.99 13.11 -7.54
CA VAL A 112 -7.18 11.93 -7.86
C VAL A 112 -8.08 10.71 -7.85
N ASN A 113 -8.01 9.91 -8.92
CA ASN A 113 -8.56 8.56 -8.94
C ASN A 113 -7.41 7.57 -8.73
N TYR A 114 -7.59 6.59 -7.86
CA TYR A 114 -6.56 5.59 -7.61
C TYR A 114 -7.17 4.20 -7.45
N ILE A 115 -6.38 3.18 -7.76
CA ILE A 115 -6.69 1.77 -7.50
C ILE A 115 -5.49 1.20 -6.75
N GLY A 116 -5.72 0.71 -5.53
CA GLY A 116 -4.73 -0.05 -4.78
C GLY A 116 -4.67 -1.49 -5.29
N ARG A 117 -3.47 -2.03 -5.37
CA ARG A 117 -3.23 -3.44 -5.68
C ARG A 117 -2.12 -3.95 -4.79
N LEU A 118 -2.24 -5.19 -4.36
CA LEU A 118 -1.16 -5.91 -3.69
C LEU A 118 -0.16 -6.45 -4.72
N ILE A 119 0.98 -6.96 -4.27
CA ILE A 119 1.86 -7.68 -5.17
C ILE A 119 1.13 -8.91 -5.70
N PRO A 120 1.34 -9.29 -6.97
CA PRO A 120 0.71 -10.48 -7.53
C PRO A 120 1.03 -11.74 -6.76
N THR A 121 0.02 -12.58 -6.61
CA THR A 121 0.14 -13.91 -6.02
C THR A 121 -0.40 -14.96 -7.00
N GLU A 122 -0.27 -16.25 -6.67
CA GLU A 122 -0.72 -17.33 -7.54
C GLU A 122 -2.24 -17.26 -7.80
N ASN A 123 -3.03 -17.03 -6.74
CA ASN A 123 -4.49 -16.95 -6.85
C ASN A 123 -4.98 -15.54 -7.26
N TYR A 124 -4.15 -14.51 -7.07
CA TYR A 124 -4.49 -13.12 -7.42
C TYR A 124 -3.41 -12.51 -8.34
N PRO A 125 -3.30 -12.97 -9.58
CA PRO A 125 -2.22 -12.55 -10.49
C PRO A 125 -2.28 -11.08 -10.89
N ASP A 126 -3.43 -10.43 -10.72
CA ASP A 126 -3.61 -8.99 -10.98
C ASP A 126 -3.46 -8.11 -9.69
N GLY A 127 -3.16 -8.74 -8.55
CA GLY A 127 -3.02 -8.06 -7.26
C GLY A 127 -4.32 -7.53 -6.68
N ARG A 128 -5.48 -7.97 -7.17
CA ARG A 128 -6.80 -7.65 -6.62
C ARG A 128 -7.23 -8.78 -5.70
N VAL A 129 -7.70 -8.41 -4.52
CA VAL A 129 -8.20 -9.31 -3.48
C VAL A 129 -9.70 -9.09 -3.33
#